data_f09f91e58c6d2cf7519ba7ed913f0ae0
#
_entry.id   f09f91e58c6d2cf7519ba7ed913f0ae0
#
_cell.length_a   1.000
_cell.length_b   1.000
_cell.length_c   1.000
_cell.angle_alpha   90.00
_cell.angle_beta   90.00
_cell.angle_gamma   90.00
#
_symmetry.space_group_name_H-M   'P 1'
#
loop_
_entity.id
_entity.type
_entity.pdbx_description
1 polymer ?
#
loop_
_entity_poly.entity_id
_entity_poly.type
_entity_poly.pdbx_seq_one_letter_code
_entity_poly.pdbx_strand_id
1 'polypeptide(L)'
;MLKEQVQENISAEAYLLQEEKATVKHEFINGKLYETPGGTRLHEKVIMNLSTTLNLLLRTKGYEVFAQGLRFSTEIQRYYYPDIVVTNESFADNRFSQKPILLAEVLSPSTRSYDMVDKFIDYRSISAVEYYLHVEPDYCHVTLNYKTAEGEWMAEVFNKKTSVIDLPKLGIQLSLEDIYFGLEWE
;
A
#
# COMPACT_ATOMS: atom_id res chain seq x y z
N MET A 1 -9.21 -15.27 1.32
CA MET A 1 -10.62 -15.19 0.90
C MET A 1 -10.73 -13.95 0.04
N LEU A 2 -11.35 -14.01 -1.13
CA LEU A 2 -11.58 -12.79 -1.93
C LEU A 2 -12.41 -11.82 -1.10
N LYS A 3 -12.14 -10.51 -1.22
CA LYS A 3 -12.98 -9.46 -0.62
C LYS A 3 -14.44 -9.70 -1.04
N GLU A 4 -15.38 -9.40 -0.18
CA GLU A 4 -16.80 -9.55 -0.50
C GLU A 4 -17.19 -8.57 -1.60
N GLN A 5 -17.71 -9.07 -2.74
CA GLN A 5 -18.23 -8.25 -3.80
C GLN A 5 -19.63 -7.76 -3.39
N VAL A 6 -19.80 -6.45 -3.27
CA VAL A 6 -21.08 -5.84 -2.83
C VAL A 6 -21.89 -5.24 -3.95
N GLN A 7 -21.28 -4.94 -5.11
CA GLN A 7 -21.95 -4.38 -6.27
C GLN A 7 -21.20 -4.70 -7.56
N GLU A 8 -21.90 -4.75 -8.69
CA GLU A 8 -21.33 -4.92 -10.03
C GLU A 8 -22.00 -4.01 -11.07
N ASN A 9 -21.42 -3.92 -12.27
CA ASN A 9 -21.91 -3.12 -13.39
C ASN A 9 -21.99 -1.61 -13.09
N ILE A 10 -21.03 -1.10 -12.32
CA ILE A 10 -20.89 0.32 -12.00
C ILE A 10 -19.77 0.95 -12.83
N SER A 11 -19.91 2.21 -13.23
CA SER A 11 -18.83 2.96 -13.87
C SER A 11 -17.86 3.52 -12.82
N ALA A 12 -16.63 3.82 -13.24
CA ALA A 12 -15.63 4.43 -12.37
C ALA A 12 -16.07 5.80 -11.81
N GLU A 13 -16.77 6.60 -12.62
CA GLU A 13 -17.31 7.89 -12.19
C GLU A 13 -18.42 7.73 -11.14
N ALA A 14 -19.34 6.80 -11.37
CA ALA A 14 -20.39 6.49 -10.41
C ALA A 14 -19.82 5.96 -9.09
N TYR A 15 -18.78 5.11 -9.16
CA TYR A 15 -18.03 4.65 -7.98
C TYR A 15 -17.46 5.84 -7.20
N LEU A 16 -16.75 6.76 -7.86
CA LEU A 16 -16.12 7.89 -7.17
C LEU A 16 -17.14 8.76 -6.42
N LEU A 17 -18.32 9.01 -7.04
CA LEU A 17 -19.40 9.77 -6.42
C LEU A 17 -20.05 9.02 -5.25
N GLN A 18 -20.19 7.70 -5.36
CA GLN A 18 -20.75 6.85 -4.31
C GLN A 18 -19.79 6.75 -3.14
N GLU A 19 -18.50 6.57 -3.41
CA GLU A 19 -17.46 6.37 -2.40
C GLU A 19 -17.21 7.62 -1.54
N GLU A 20 -17.47 8.83 -2.05
CA GLU A 20 -17.41 10.08 -1.25
C GLU A 20 -18.43 10.10 -0.10
N LYS A 21 -19.51 9.34 -0.20
CA LYS A 21 -20.60 9.27 0.78
C LYS A 21 -20.62 7.96 1.54
N ALA A 22 -19.74 7.04 1.17
CA ALA A 22 -19.70 5.72 1.76
C ALA A 22 -19.16 5.77 3.22
N THR A 23 -19.80 4.99 4.08
CA THR A 23 -19.35 4.80 5.48
C THR A 23 -18.33 3.67 5.62
N VAL A 24 -18.22 2.84 4.58
CA VAL A 24 -17.28 1.73 4.46
C VAL A 24 -16.52 1.92 3.15
N LYS A 25 -15.23 1.62 3.15
CA LYS A 25 -14.38 1.75 1.96
C LYS A 25 -14.58 0.59 0.99
N HIS A 26 -14.59 0.92 -0.30
CA HIS A 26 -14.69 -0.07 -1.36
C HIS A 26 -13.57 0.10 -2.38
N GLU A 27 -12.94 -0.99 -2.76
CA GLU A 27 -12.10 -1.04 -3.95
C GLU A 27 -12.97 -1.26 -5.19
N PHE A 28 -12.57 -0.63 -6.30
CA PHE A 28 -13.26 -0.74 -7.58
C PHE A 28 -12.38 -1.42 -8.61
N ILE A 29 -12.83 -2.56 -9.13
CA ILE A 29 -12.07 -3.38 -10.06
C ILE A 29 -12.99 -3.87 -11.18
N ASN A 30 -12.75 -3.44 -12.40
CA ASN A 30 -13.49 -3.90 -13.59
C ASN A 30 -15.03 -3.80 -13.43
N GLY A 31 -15.52 -2.69 -12.92
CA GLY A 31 -16.97 -2.47 -12.75
C GLY A 31 -17.58 -3.14 -11.52
N LYS A 32 -16.76 -3.64 -10.60
CA LYS A 32 -17.20 -4.33 -9.37
C LYS A 32 -16.67 -3.62 -8.14
N LEU A 33 -17.49 -3.58 -7.10
CA LEU A 33 -17.09 -3.07 -5.77
C LEU A 33 -16.81 -4.20 -4.81
N TYR A 34 -15.72 -4.02 -4.06
CA TYR A 34 -15.28 -4.96 -3.03
C TYR A 34 -15.07 -4.19 -1.73
N GLU A 35 -15.78 -4.61 -0.67
CA GLU A 35 -15.61 -4.00 0.65
C GLU A 35 -14.20 -4.26 1.20
N THR A 36 -13.60 -3.21 1.80
CA THR A 36 -12.31 -3.32 2.46
C THR A 36 -12.52 -3.63 3.94
N PRO A 37 -12.13 -4.81 4.44
CA PRO A 37 -12.31 -5.16 5.84
C PRO A 37 -11.41 -4.32 6.75
N GLY A 38 -11.80 -4.20 8.02
CA GLY A 38 -10.95 -3.61 9.06
C GLY A 38 -9.79 -4.53 9.44
N GLY A 39 -8.72 -3.94 10.00
CA GLY A 39 -7.53 -4.66 10.45
C GLY A 39 -7.60 -5.13 11.90
N THR A 40 -6.68 -6.03 12.28
CA THR A 40 -6.43 -6.41 13.68
C THR A 40 -5.61 -5.33 14.40
N ARG A 41 -5.53 -5.41 15.74
CA ARG A 41 -4.68 -4.51 16.53
C ARG A 41 -3.21 -4.54 16.09
N LEU A 42 -2.67 -5.71 15.73
CA LEU A 42 -1.29 -5.83 15.27
C LEU A 42 -1.11 -5.20 13.88
N HIS A 43 -2.04 -5.44 12.99
CA HIS A 43 -2.10 -4.82 11.65
C HIS A 43 -2.08 -3.29 11.75
N GLU A 44 -2.99 -2.70 12.55
CA GLU A 44 -3.05 -1.25 12.74
C GLU A 44 -1.77 -0.68 13.39
N LYS A 45 -1.16 -1.44 14.32
CA LYS A 45 0.10 -1.03 14.96
C LYS A 45 1.26 -0.99 13.97
N VAL A 46 1.36 -1.96 13.08
CA VAL A 46 2.38 -1.98 12.01
C VAL A 46 2.18 -0.81 11.06
N ILE A 47 0.93 -0.55 10.61
CA ILE A 47 0.64 0.59 9.74
C ILE A 47 1.05 1.90 10.40
N MET A 48 0.71 2.09 11.68
CA MET A 48 1.07 3.30 12.42
C MET A 48 2.59 3.49 12.50
N ASN A 49 3.32 2.44 12.87
CA ASN A 49 4.78 2.49 12.97
C ASN A 49 5.41 2.82 11.60
N LEU A 50 5.04 2.06 10.57
CA LEU A 50 5.58 2.21 9.22
C LEU A 50 5.27 3.59 8.63
N SER A 51 4.02 4.05 8.75
CA SER A 51 3.62 5.38 8.24
C SER A 51 4.32 6.50 8.98
N THR A 52 4.48 6.40 10.31
CA THR A 52 5.19 7.38 11.12
C THR A 52 6.67 7.46 10.72
N THR A 53 7.34 6.31 10.60
CA THR A 53 8.75 6.25 10.21
C THR A 53 8.97 6.81 8.82
N LEU A 54 8.18 6.39 7.83
CA LEU A 54 8.26 6.93 6.48
C LEU A 54 8.02 8.45 6.44
N ASN A 55 7.00 8.94 7.15
CA ASN A 55 6.72 10.37 7.21
C ASN A 55 7.87 11.18 7.83
N LEU A 56 8.49 10.69 8.91
CA LEU A 56 9.64 11.35 9.52
C LEU A 56 10.85 11.41 8.58
N LEU A 57 11.10 10.34 7.82
CA LEU A 57 12.23 10.25 6.90
C LEU A 57 12.01 11.04 5.60
N LEU A 58 10.77 11.23 5.16
CA LEU A 58 10.44 11.72 3.82
C LEU A 58 9.88 13.15 3.77
N ARG A 59 9.25 13.66 4.83
CA ARG A 59 8.60 14.99 4.86
C ARG A 59 9.49 16.16 4.46
N THR A 60 10.82 16.07 4.71
CA THR A 60 11.80 17.09 4.31
C THR A 60 12.36 16.87 2.92
N LYS A 61 11.99 15.78 2.27
CA LYS A 61 12.44 15.40 0.91
C LYS A 61 11.35 15.65 -0.15
N GLY A 62 10.25 16.31 0.23
CA GLY A 62 9.17 16.66 -0.69
C GLY A 62 8.21 15.50 -1.00
N TYR A 63 8.18 14.47 -0.18
CA TYR A 63 7.20 13.38 -0.28
C TYR A 63 6.13 13.50 0.81
N GLU A 64 4.93 13.08 0.46
CA GLU A 64 3.81 12.92 1.37
C GLU A 64 3.55 11.43 1.61
N VAL A 65 3.16 11.11 2.84
CA VAL A 65 2.84 9.73 3.27
C VAL A 65 1.41 9.70 3.76
N PHE A 66 0.61 8.85 3.14
CA PHE A 66 -0.79 8.63 3.49
C PHE A 66 -0.97 7.20 4.01
N ALA A 67 -1.74 7.06 5.09
CA ALA A 67 -2.08 5.77 5.68
C ALA A 67 -3.59 5.54 5.60
N GLN A 68 -4.01 4.40 5.07
CA GLN A 68 -5.39 3.87 5.05
C GLN A 68 -6.48 4.78 4.46
N GLY A 69 -6.16 5.93 3.90
CA GLY A 69 -7.17 6.91 3.51
C GLY A 69 -7.17 7.28 2.05
N LEU A 70 -6.00 7.35 1.44
CA LEU A 70 -5.86 7.78 0.07
C LEU A 70 -6.05 6.59 -0.89
N ARG A 71 -6.98 6.75 -1.81
CA ARG A 71 -7.12 5.80 -2.93
C ARG A 71 -5.95 5.93 -3.88
N PHE A 72 -5.62 4.82 -4.51
CA PHE A 72 -4.72 4.77 -5.64
C PHE A 72 -5.50 4.36 -6.89
N SER A 73 -5.29 5.05 -8.01
CA SER A 73 -5.91 4.74 -9.30
C SER A 73 -4.89 4.24 -10.30
N THR A 74 -5.19 3.11 -10.94
CA THR A 74 -4.43 2.63 -12.10
C THR A 74 -4.85 3.37 -13.38
N GLU A 75 -4.03 3.28 -14.44
CA GLU A 75 -4.34 3.86 -15.76
C GLU A 75 -5.63 3.29 -16.38
N ILE A 76 -6.00 2.06 -16.01
CA ILE A 76 -7.23 1.39 -16.47
C ILE A 76 -8.42 1.61 -15.52
N GLN A 77 -8.36 2.64 -14.68
CA GLN A 77 -9.42 3.05 -13.77
C GLN A 77 -9.84 1.93 -12.79
N ARG A 78 -8.87 1.22 -12.22
CA ARG A 78 -9.07 0.42 -11.02
C ARG A 78 -8.66 1.26 -9.82
N TYR A 79 -9.41 1.20 -8.74
CA TYR A 79 -9.18 1.99 -7.53
C TYR A 79 -8.97 1.07 -6.35
N TYR A 80 -7.84 1.26 -5.67
CA TYR A 80 -7.42 0.49 -4.51
C TYR A 80 -7.26 1.38 -3.29
N TYR A 81 -7.29 0.79 -2.11
CA TYR A 81 -6.91 1.42 -0.85
C TYR A 81 -5.69 0.72 -0.26
N PRO A 82 -4.48 1.05 -0.70
CA PRO A 82 -3.28 0.54 -0.04
C PRO A 82 -3.22 1.01 1.41
N ASP A 83 -2.62 0.20 2.28
CA ASP A 83 -2.42 0.61 3.67
C ASP A 83 -1.51 1.82 3.77
N ILE A 84 -0.50 1.93 2.89
CA ILE A 84 0.36 3.11 2.80
C ILE A 84 0.61 3.50 1.35
N VAL A 85 0.52 4.81 1.09
CA VAL A 85 0.87 5.44 -0.19
C VAL A 85 1.92 6.51 0.08
N VAL A 86 3.03 6.48 -0.65
CA VAL A 86 4.05 7.54 -0.67
C VAL A 86 4.11 8.15 -2.06
N THR A 87 3.98 9.47 -2.15
CA THR A 87 3.99 10.20 -3.41
C THR A 87 4.60 11.58 -3.25
N ASN A 88 5.04 12.17 -4.36
CA ASN A 88 5.42 13.59 -4.46
C ASN A 88 4.65 14.29 -5.59
N GLU A 89 3.53 13.72 -5.99
CA GLU A 89 2.73 14.32 -7.07
C GLU A 89 1.96 15.56 -6.60
N SER A 90 1.76 16.51 -7.52
CA SER A 90 0.74 17.54 -7.35
C SER A 90 -0.61 16.97 -7.77
N PHE A 91 -1.53 16.83 -6.82
CA PHE A 91 -2.83 16.21 -7.07
C PHE A 91 -3.68 17.07 -8.00
N ALA A 92 -4.05 16.52 -9.15
CA ALA A 92 -5.09 17.09 -10.02
C ALA A 92 -6.50 16.79 -9.46
N ASP A 93 -6.64 15.68 -8.74
CA ASP A 93 -7.85 15.26 -8.06
C ASP A 93 -7.49 14.74 -6.66
N ASN A 94 -8.02 15.38 -5.62
CA ASN A 94 -7.73 15.04 -4.23
C ASN A 94 -8.32 13.69 -3.78
N ARG A 95 -9.10 13.03 -4.63
CA ARG A 95 -9.77 11.77 -4.30
C ARG A 95 -8.86 10.55 -4.41
N PHE A 96 -7.77 10.64 -5.17
CA PHE A 96 -6.85 9.52 -5.39
C PHE A 96 -5.47 9.97 -5.87
N SER A 97 -4.46 9.12 -5.65
CA SER A 97 -3.13 9.24 -6.23
C SER A 97 -3.03 8.44 -7.54
N GLN A 98 -2.25 8.92 -8.50
CA GLN A 98 -1.96 8.22 -9.76
C GLN A 98 -0.47 7.92 -9.94
N LYS A 99 0.39 8.56 -9.16
CA LYS A 99 1.85 8.46 -9.28
C LYS A 99 2.53 8.18 -7.94
N PRO A 100 2.09 7.14 -7.20
CA PRO A 100 2.82 6.76 -5.99
C PRO A 100 4.19 6.22 -6.37
N ILE A 101 5.19 6.52 -5.57
CA ILE A 101 6.53 5.94 -5.71
C ILE A 101 6.69 4.67 -4.87
N LEU A 102 6.00 4.62 -3.73
CA LEU A 102 5.98 3.45 -2.85
C LEU A 102 4.55 3.17 -2.40
N LEU A 103 4.18 1.90 -2.47
CA LEU A 103 2.97 1.34 -1.90
C LEU A 103 3.34 0.30 -0.85
N ALA A 104 2.53 0.16 0.20
CA ALA A 104 2.71 -0.93 1.16
C ALA A 104 1.36 -1.51 1.59
N GLU A 105 1.36 -2.83 1.80
CA GLU A 105 0.25 -3.59 2.38
C GLU A 105 0.73 -4.34 3.61
N VAL A 106 0.05 -4.18 4.70
CA VAL A 106 0.20 -5.00 5.90
C VAL A 106 -0.72 -6.20 5.73
N LEU A 107 -0.13 -7.37 5.60
CA LEU A 107 -0.85 -8.56 5.17
C LEU A 107 -1.84 -9.05 6.23
N SER A 108 -2.98 -9.55 5.77
CA SER A 108 -3.96 -10.22 6.61
C SER A 108 -4.29 -11.61 6.04
N PRO A 109 -4.69 -12.57 6.85
CA PRO A 109 -5.07 -13.91 6.35
C PRO A 109 -6.16 -13.86 5.28
N SER A 110 -7.06 -12.88 5.33
CA SER A 110 -8.20 -12.74 4.42
C SER A 110 -7.83 -12.14 3.06
N THR A 111 -6.81 -11.28 2.99
CA THR A 111 -6.43 -10.55 1.76
C THR A 111 -5.06 -10.92 1.21
N ARG A 112 -4.24 -11.66 1.96
CA ARG A 112 -2.84 -11.99 1.60
C ARG A 112 -2.62 -12.36 0.14
N SER A 113 -3.35 -13.35 -0.36
CA SER A 113 -3.17 -13.82 -1.74
C SER A 113 -3.49 -12.72 -2.76
N TYR A 114 -4.53 -11.94 -2.48
CA TYR A 114 -4.95 -10.83 -3.31
C TYR A 114 -3.92 -9.70 -3.31
N ASP A 115 -3.40 -9.31 -2.13
CA ASP A 115 -2.39 -8.25 -2.00
C ASP A 115 -1.06 -8.66 -2.65
N MET A 116 -0.62 -9.92 -2.45
CA MET A 116 0.65 -10.41 -2.97
C MET A 116 0.65 -10.70 -4.48
N VAL A 117 -0.49 -11.01 -5.07
CA VAL A 117 -0.57 -11.45 -6.48
C VAL A 117 -1.36 -10.46 -7.33
N ASP A 118 -2.65 -10.29 -7.06
CA ASP A 118 -3.54 -9.53 -7.94
C ASP A 118 -3.18 -8.03 -7.93
N LYS A 119 -3.04 -7.43 -6.74
CA LYS A 119 -2.61 -6.03 -6.62
C LYS A 119 -1.20 -5.82 -7.18
N PHE A 120 -0.28 -6.76 -6.94
CA PHE A 120 1.09 -6.62 -7.45
C PHE A 120 1.13 -6.60 -8.98
N ILE A 121 0.30 -7.40 -9.66
CA ILE A 121 0.20 -7.36 -11.12
C ILE A 121 -0.20 -5.96 -11.60
N ASP A 122 -1.17 -5.34 -10.95
CA ASP A 122 -1.63 -4.00 -11.31
C ASP A 122 -0.60 -2.92 -10.92
N TYR A 123 -0.07 -2.98 -9.69
CA TYR A 123 0.86 -1.97 -9.18
C TYR A 123 2.17 -1.92 -9.96
N ARG A 124 2.72 -3.07 -10.35
CA ARG A 124 3.95 -3.12 -11.15
C ARG A 124 3.79 -2.58 -12.57
N SER A 125 2.55 -2.48 -13.07
CA SER A 125 2.27 -1.90 -14.39
C SER A 125 2.38 -0.37 -14.40
N ILE A 126 2.32 0.27 -13.23
CA ILE A 126 2.38 1.72 -13.08
C ILE A 126 3.83 2.18 -13.15
N SER A 127 4.12 3.08 -14.09
CA SER A 127 5.49 3.53 -14.34
C SER A 127 6.14 4.22 -13.14
N ALA A 128 5.34 4.96 -12.36
CA ALA A 128 5.81 5.71 -11.20
C ALA A 128 6.12 4.83 -9.98
N VAL A 129 5.53 3.64 -9.86
CA VAL A 129 5.76 2.75 -8.73
C VAL A 129 7.15 2.14 -8.83
N GLU A 130 7.96 2.36 -7.82
CA GLU A 130 9.32 1.87 -7.69
C GLU A 130 9.46 0.80 -6.60
N TYR A 131 8.57 0.87 -5.58
CA TYR A 131 8.62 -0.01 -4.41
C TYR A 131 7.22 -0.49 -4.03
N TYR A 132 7.11 -1.78 -3.72
CA TYR A 132 5.94 -2.36 -3.11
C TYR A 132 6.34 -3.27 -1.96
N LEU A 133 5.93 -2.91 -0.74
CA LEU A 133 6.22 -3.65 0.48
C LEU A 133 5.04 -4.51 0.89
N HIS A 134 5.33 -5.78 1.21
CA HIS A 134 4.42 -6.64 1.94
C HIS A 134 4.97 -6.82 3.36
N VAL A 135 4.20 -6.45 4.37
CA VAL A 135 4.62 -6.47 5.77
C VAL A 135 3.75 -7.42 6.56
N GLU A 136 4.36 -8.39 7.24
CA GLU A 136 3.65 -9.30 8.13
C GLU A 136 3.39 -8.65 9.49
N PRO A 137 2.17 -8.66 10.00
CA PRO A 137 1.90 -8.13 11.33
C PRO A 137 2.20 -9.12 12.45
N ASP A 138 2.15 -10.43 12.18
CA ASP A 138 2.20 -11.49 13.17
C ASP A 138 3.61 -12.03 13.46
N TYR A 139 4.60 -11.61 12.68
CA TYR A 139 6.03 -11.95 12.86
C TYR A 139 6.92 -11.02 12.06
N CYS A 140 8.22 -10.97 12.41
CA CYS A 140 9.17 -10.11 11.72
C CYS A 140 9.47 -10.63 10.31
N HIS A 141 8.79 -10.05 9.31
CA HIS A 141 9.01 -10.39 7.91
C HIS A 141 8.48 -9.27 7.00
N VAL A 142 9.35 -8.77 6.15
CA VAL A 142 9.02 -7.80 5.11
C VAL A 142 9.54 -8.32 3.77
N THR A 143 8.69 -8.33 2.76
CA THR A 143 9.11 -8.53 1.38
C THR A 143 9.11 -7.17 0.68
N LEU A 144 10.26 -6.73 0.23
CA LEU A 144 10.42 -5.58 -0.65
C LEU A 144 10.40 -6.04 -2.10
N ASN A 145 9.39 -5.64 -2.84
CA ASN A 145 9.44 -5.70 -4.30
C ASN A 145 9.90 -4.33 -4.82
N TYR A 146 10.89 -4.32 -5.71
CA TYR A 146 11.47 -3.08 -6.22
C TYR A 146 11.80 -3.19 -7.71
N LYS A 147 11.80 -2.04 -8.38
CA LYS A 147 12.15 -1.93 -9.80
C LYS A 147 13.65 -1.63 -9.94
N THR A 148 14.36 -2.46 -10.70
CA THR A 148 15.79 -2.26 -11.02
C THR A 148 16.00 -1.06 -11.95
N ALA A 149 17.24 -0.70 -12.19
CA ALA A 149 17.59 0.35 -13.16
C ALA A 149 17.18 -0.03 -14.60
N GLU A 150 17.14 -1.33 -14.91
CA GLU A 150 16.71 -1.89 -16.19
C GLU A 150 15.18 -1.97 -16.31
N GLY A 151 14.43 -1.64 -15.24
CA GLY A 151 12.96 -1.67 -15.18
C GLY A 151 12.38 -3.03 -14.83
N GLU A 152 13.19 -4.00 -14.42
CA GLU A 152 12.76 -5.31 -13.99
C GLU A 152 12.34 -5.30 -12.51
N TRP A 153 11.33 -6.10 -12.17
CA TRP A 153 10.90 -6.26 -10.79
C TRP A 153 11.64 -7.40 -10.12
N MET A 154 12.24 -7.08 -8.96
CA MET A 154 12.93 -8.01 -8.10
C MET A 154 12.30 -8.02 -6.71
N ALA A 155 12.53 -9.09 -5.94
CA ALA A 155 12.05 -9.21 -4.56
C ALA A 155 13.21 -9.55 -3.62
N GLU A 156 13.21 -8.93 -2.45
CA GLU A 156 14.12 -9.20 -1.35
C GLU A 156 13.36 -9.38 -0.04
N VAL A 157 13.80 -10.31 0.80
CA VAL A 157 13.13 -10.67 2.06
C VAL A 157 13.99 -10.27 3.25
N PHE A 158 13.38 -9.60 4.20
CA PHE A 158 13.96 -9.16 5.47
C PHE A 158 13.19 -9.79 6.63
N ASN A 159 13.86 -10.56 7.47
CA ASN A 159 13.23 -11.33 8.55
C ASN A 159 13.93 -11.23 9.91
N LYS A 160 14.80 -10.24 10.08
CA LYS A 160 15.48 -9.95 11.36
C LYS A 160 15.16 -8.53 11.77
N LYS A 161 14.84 -8.30 13.05
CA LYS A 161 14.59 -6.94 13.57
C LYS A 161 15.75 -5.97 13.30
N THR A 162 16.99 -6.47 13.26
CA THR A 162 18.20 -5.68 12.96
C THR A 162 18.39 -5.39 11.46
N SER A 163 17.56 -5.93 10.59
CA SER A 163 17.65 -5.67 9.16
C SER A 163 17.24 -4.23 8.82
N VAL A 164 17.89 -3.70 7.79
CA VAL A 164 17.61 -2.37 7.23
C VAL A 164 17.32 -2.53 5.75
N ILE A 165 16.21 -1.95 5.32
CA ILE A 165 15.78 -1.90 3.92
C ILE A 165 16.33 -0.60 3.31
N ASP A 166 17.15 -0.71 2.27
CA ASP A 166 17.61 0.45 1.53
C ASP A 166 16.65 0.82 0.41
N LEU A 167 16.24 2.09 0.35
CA LEU A 167 15.31 2.64 -0.63
C LEU A 167 15.98 3.82 -1.37
N PRO A 168 16.96 3.53 -2.25
CA PRO A 168 17.85 4.55 -2.83
C PRO A 168 17.11 5.63 -3.64
N LYS A 169 16.01 5.31 -4.34
CA LYS A 169 15.23 6.32 -5.09
C LYS A 169 14.49 7.31 -4.19
N LEU A 170 14.26 6.93 -2.92
CA LEU A 170 13.74 7.82 -1.87
C LEU A 170 14.87 8.45 -1.03
N GLY A 171 16.10 7.94 -1.15
CA GLY A 171 17.27 8.37 -0.39
C GLY A 171 17.11 8.13 1.12
N ILE A 172 16.49 7.02 1.51
CA ILE A 172 16.25 6.63 2.91
C ILE A 172 16.63 5.18 3.16
N GLN A 173 16.82 4.89 4.44
CA GLN A 173 16.93 3.53 4.97
C GLN A 173 15.80 3.32 5.98
N LEU A 174 15.12 2.19 5.88
CA LEU A 174 13.98 1.82 6.72
C LEU A 174 14.35 0.63 7.60
N SER A 175 14.39 0.84 8.90
CA SER A 175 14.72 -0.20 9.88
C SER A 175 13.50 -1.09 10.17
N LEU A 176 13.70 -2.40 10.23
CA LEU A 176 12.65 -3.31 10.71
C LEU A 176 12.38 -3.12 12.21
N GLU A 177 13.34 -2.65 12.99
CA GLU A 177 13.13 -2.31 14.39
C GLU A 177 12.07 -1.21 14.55
N ASP A 178 12.07 -0.20 13.67
CA ASP A 178 11.08 0.86 13.68
C ASP A 178 9.70 0.37 13.21
N ILE A 179 9.64 -0.46 12.16
CA ILE A 179 8.39 -1.05 11.66
C ILE A 179 7.70 -1.85 12.77
N TYR A 180 8.49 -2.64 13.52
CA TYR A 180 7.99 -3.56 14.54
C TYR A 180 8.16 -3.04 15.96
N PHE A 181 8.33 -1.72 16.12
CA PHE A 181 8.50 -1.10 17.43
C PHE A 181 7.31 -1.38 18.37
N GLY A 182 7.63 -1.90 19.57
CA GLY A 182 6.63 -2.24 20.58
C GLY A 182 5.75 -3.44 20.22
N LEU A 183 6.17 -4.26 19.25
CA LEU A 183 5.55 -5.54 18.93
C LEU A 183 6.41 -6.68 19.48
N GLU A 184 5.74 -7.55 20.24
CA GLU A 184 6.27 -8.82 20.73
C GLU A 184 5.36 -9.93 20.22
N TRP A 185 5.95 -10.97 19.70
CA TRP A 185 5.27 -12.19 19.27
C TRP A 185 5.63 -13.30 20.24
N GLU A 186 4.64 -14.09 20.65
CA GLU A 186 4.83 -15.26 21.50
C GLU A 186 5.53 -16.40 20.74
#